data_1dc712bd6f73c2825146c62da369fd97
#
_entry.id   1dc712bd6f73c2825146c62da369fd97
#
_cell.length_a   1.000
_cell.length_b   1.000
_cell.length_c   1.000
_cell.angle_alpha   90.00
_cell.angle_beta   90.00
_cell.angle_gamma   90.00
#
_symmetry.space_group_name_H-M   'P 1'
#
loop_
_entity.id
_entity.type
_entity.pdbx_description
1 polymer ?
#
loop_
_entity_poly.entity_id
_entity_poly.type
_entity_poly.pdbx_seq_one_letter_code
_entity_poly.pdbx_strand_id
1 'polypeptide(L)'
;MKKFRKDILAMLLVLAGFMLWSGAAVRYRELASGCGGISLRFEKNPLDVDSLTEIYERQKAAGTDSELTAWRQDYNLKIEDPVLGAGIESDVIYMWGDEKDVLGPLGGKGCAMSGDKAYELWGSRDVLGKNICVDKDAYRVTSVIDNIPGIIVVQKDNYKKDMKFVSLDMKLQSGEDESVRTEEFMLQNSKTADSTINYSDLLSLAGNFCGFPALTISALMCGKILYRVYCCRKDEKGCRTIASYVFFLSSWICICIYSGSIFFEIPARFIPTKWSDFDFWFALFKRHAEDLNGLRMMRTYALDSYIKNAFIYILACGLLSSACFIVALRHVKNESMNKFIVFETVSAVIMFCATVAAGAQYGRYTRSYWIILPMYFVFDCVISNFKLYERT
;
A
#
# COMPACT_ATOMS: atom_id res chain seq x y z
N MET A 1 36.99 17.31 -11.11
CA MET A 1 36.00 17.81 -10.13
C MET A 1 34.53 17.73 -10.60
N LYS A 2 34.14 18.25 -11.78
CA LYS A 2 32.72 18.19 -12.24
C LYS A 2 32.15 16.76 -12.39
N LYS A 3 32.95 15.77 -12.84
CA LYS A 3 32.51 14.37 -13.04
C LYS A 3 32.29 13.69 -11.68
N PHE A 4 33.18 13.90 -10.70
CA PHE A 4 33.07 13.37 -9.34
C PHE A 4 31.82 13.90 -8.59
N ARG A 5 31.50 15.20 -8.74
CA ARG A 5 30.26 15.76 -8.17
C ARG A 5 28.99 15.15 -8.73
N LYS A 6 28.97 14.80 -10.03
CA LYS A 6 27.83 14.12 -10.66
C LYS A 6 27.65 12.70 -10.15
N ASP A 7 28.75 11.96 -9.95
CA ASP A 7 28.72 10.60 -9.42
C ASP A 7 28.19 10.59 -7.96
N ILE A 8 28.63 11.55 -7.12
CA ILE A 8 28.11 11.72 -5.76
C ILE A 8 26.61 12.08 -5.78
N LEU A 9 26.20 13.02 -6.61
CA LEU A 9 24.80 13.40 -6.74
C LEU A 9 23.93 12.22 -7.16
N ALA A 10 24.40 11.40 -8.11
CA ALA A 10 23.68 10.20 -8.52
C ALA A 10 23.53 9.19 -7.38
N MET A 11 24.56 8.98 -6.56
CA MET A 11 24.48 8.11 -5.38
C MET A 11 23.49 8.64 -4.33
N LEU A 12 23.50 9.95 -4.06
CA LEU A 12 22.54 10.56 -3.13
C LEU A 12 21.10 10.44 -3.65
N LEU A 13 20.89 10.56 -4.94
CA LEU A 13 19.57 10.35 -5.56
C LEU A 13 19.12 8.88 -5.51
N VAL A 14 20.05 7.93 -5.69
CA VAL A 14 19.76 6.49 -5.51
C VAL A 14 19.36 6.24 -4.04
N LEU A 15 20.09 6.80 -3.08
CA LEU A 15 19.74 6.69 -1.66
C LEU A 15 18.35 7.25 -1.38
N ALA A 16 18.08 8.48 -1.80
CA ALA A 16 16.79 9.14 -1.60
C ALA A 16 15.65 8.35 -2.26
N GLY A 17 15.85 7.92 -3.51
CA GLY A 17 14.87 7.10 -4.24
C GLY A 17 14.58 5.78 -3.53
N PHE A 18 15.61 5.15 -2.99
CA PHE A 18 15.46 3.88 -2.28
C PHE A 18 14.76 4.03 -0.92
N MET A 19 15.07 5.08 -0.17
CA MET A 19 14.40 5.40 1.10
C MET A 19 12.90 5.67 0.88
N LEU A 20 12.56 6.47 -0.13
CA LEU A 20 11.18 6.74 -0.51
C LEU A 20 10.44 5.46 -0.93
N TRP A 21 11.07 4.63 -1.73
CA TRP A 21 10.49 3.35 -2.15
C TRP A 21 10.24 2.41 -0.97
N SER A 22 11.21 2.27 -0.08
CA SER A 22 11.08 1.45 1.14
C SER A 22 9.94 1.95 2.03
N GLY A 23 9.82 3.28 2.21
CA GLY A 23 8.73 3.89 2.96
C GLY A 23 7.36 3.58 2.35
N ALA A 24 7.24 3.68 1.02
CA ALA A 24 6.01 3.31 0.31
C ALA A 24 5.65 1.84 0.52
N ALA A 25 6.64 0.93 0.45
CA ALA A 25 6.41 -0.50 0.61
C ALA A 25 5.98 -0.90 2.03
N VAL A 26 6.56 -0.26 3.05
CA VAL A 26 6.14 -0.47 4.45
C VAL A 26 4.69 -0.03 4.63
N ARG A 27 4.37 1.19 4.19
CA ARG A 27 3.02 1.73 4.34
C ARG A 27 1.98 0.96 3.52
N TYR A 28 2.35 0.48 2.33
CA TYR A 28 1.48 -0.40 1.53
C TYR A 28 1.18 -1.71 2.25
N ARG A 29 2.17 -2.34 2.89
CA ARG A 29 1.98 -3.58 3.64
C ARG A 29 1.06 -3.39 4.85
N GLU A 30 1.22 -2.28 5.58
CA GLU A 30 0.34 -1.92 6.69
C GLU A 30 -1.12 -1.77 6.23
N LEU A 31 -1.34 -1.12 5.08
CA LEU A 31 -2.68 -1.04 4.48
C LEU A 31 -3.21 -2.40 4.04
N ALA A 32 -2.36 -3.21 3.39
CA ALA A 32 -2.77 -4.49 2.83
C ALA A 32 -3.18 -5.50 3.90
N SER A 33 -2.65 -5.40 5.12
CA SER A 33 -3.01 -6.31 6.21
C SER A 33 -4.42 -6.07 6.74
N GLY A 34 -4.94 -4.84 6.71
CA GLY A 34 -6.19 -4.51 7.38
C GLY A 34 -7.28 -3.84 6.53
N CYS A 35 -6.99 -3.50 5.27
CA CYS A 35 -7.90 -2.70 4.43
C CYS A 35 -8.31 -3.42 3.13
N GLY A 36 -8.45 -4.74 3.14
CA GLY A 36 -8.96 -5.48 1.98
C GLY A 36 -10.48 -5.58 2.00
N GLY A 37 -11.14 -5.26 0.87
CA GLY A 37 -12.57 -5.47 0.72
C GLY A 37 -13.40 -4.19 0.50
N ILE A 38 -14.65 -4.25 0.94
CA ILE A 38 -15.65 -3.21 0.73
C ILE A 38 -16.09 -2.66 2.07
N SER A 39 -16.32 -1.35 2.14
CA SER A 39 -16.94 -0.68 3.28
C SER A 39 -18.29 -0.08 2.87
N LEU A 40 -19.34 -0.53 3.51
CA LEU A 40 -20.71 -0.05 3.33
C LEU A 40 -21.02 1.01 4.40
N ARG A 41 -21.54 2.16 4.02
CA ARG A 41 -21.91 3.24 4.91
C ARG A 41 -23.42 3.34 5.07
N PHE A 42 -23.88 3.42 6.32
CA PHE A 42 -25.27 3.49 6.73
C PHE A 42 -25.50 4.74 7.60
N GLU A 43 -25.21 5.92 7.06
CA GLU A 43 -25.28 7.17 7.83
C GLU A 43 -26.73 7.60 8.11
N LYS A 44 -27.64 7.39 7.14
CA LYS A 44 -29.06 7.72 7.28
C LYS A 44 -29.83 6.70 8.09
N ASN A 45 -29.52 5.42 7.89
CA ASN A 45 -30.16 4.30 8.56
C ASN A 45 -29.11 3.39 9.21
N PRO A 46 -28.49 3.83 10.33
CA PRO A 46 -27.46 3.05 10.99
C PRO A 46 -27.96 1.68 11.44
N LEU A 47 -27.07 0.67 11.38
CA LEU A 47 -27.37 -0.70 11.75
C LEU A 47 -27.35 -0.86 13.27
N ASP A 48 -28.39 -1.47 13.85
CA ASP A 48 -28.41 -1.86 15.25
C ASP A 48 -27.75 -3.24 15.47
N VAL A 49 -27.48 -3.58 16.71
CA VAL A 49 -26.81 -4.83 17.09
C VAL A 49 -27.61 -6.06 16.67
N ASP A 50 -28.95 -6.01 16.79
CA ASP A 50 -29.81 -7.14 16.40
C ASP A 50 -29.73 -7.38 14.89
N SER A 51 -29.80 -6.33 14.06
CA SER A 51 -29.59 -6.41 12.60
C SER A 51 -28.22 -6.93 12.23
N LEU A 52 -27.15 -6.48 12.90
CA LEU A 52 -25.79 -6.95 12.66
C LEU A 52 -25.63 -8.44 12.99
N THR A 53 -26.23 -8.89 14.09
CA THR A 53 -26.20 -10.29 14.49
C THR A 53 -26.93 -11.16 13.45
N GLU A 54 -28.09 -10.72 12.99
CA GLU A 54 -28.85 -11.41 11.95
C GLU A 54 -28.07 -11.50 10.62
N ILE A 55 -27.41 -10.41 10.21
CA ILE A 55 -26.56 -10.37 9.02
C ILE A 55 -25.40 -11.36 9.17
N TYR A 56 -24.72 -11.36 10.32
CA TYR A 56 -23.59 -12.24 10.59
C TYR A 56 -23.96 -13.71 10.55
N GLU A 57 -25.07 -14.07 11.20
CA GLU A 57 -25.58 -15.44 11.20
C GLU A 57 -26.00 -15.92 9.81
N ARG A 58 -26.64 -15.06 9.00
CA ARG A 58 -26.99 -15.37 7.60
C ARG A 58 -25.77 -15.61 6.74
N GLN A 59 -24.76 -14.77 6.85
CA GLN A 59 -23.51 -14.93 6.08
C GLN A 59 -22.80 -16.23 6.47
N LYS A 60 -22.76 -16.53 7.75
CA LYS A 60 -22.19 -17.79 8.26
C LYS A 60 -22.97 -19.02 7.78
N ALA A 61 -24.30 -18.96 7.78
CA ALA A 61 -25.16 -20.04 7.28
C ALA A 61 -25.01 -20.24 5.76
N ALA A 62 -24.77 -19.19 5.01
CA ALA A 62 -24.51 -19.22 3.57
C ALA A 62 -23.12 -19.79 3.21
N GLY A 63 -22.28 -20.10 4.21
CA GLY A 63 -20.91 -20.60 3.99
C GLY A 63 -19.98 -19.56 3.38
N THR A 64 -20.36 -18.29 3.43
CA THR A 64 -19.50 -17.19 3.03
C THR A 64 -18.58 -16.85 4.20
N ASP A 65 -17.34 -17.32 4.12
CA ASP A 65 -16.26 -17.05 5.11
C ASP A 65 -15.73 -15.61 4.97
N SER A 66 -16.64 -14.63 4.91
CA SER A 66 -16.25 -13.23 4.85
C SER A 66 -16.19 -12.65 6.26
N GLU A 67 -15.01 -12.16 6.64
CA GLU A 67 -14.85 -11.38 7.86
C GLU A 67 -15.73 -10.12 7.78
N LEU A 68 -16.59 -9.93 8.78
CA LEU A 68 -17.48 -8.78 8.90
C LEU A 68 -17.10 -7.95 10.11
N THR A 69 -16.88 -6.66 9.90
CA THR A 69 -16.58 -5.71 10.97
C THR A 69 -17.48 -4.51 10.85
N ALA A 70 -18.33 -4.29 11.85
CA ALA A 70 -19.10 -3.05 11.94
C ALA A 70 -18.42 -2.10 12.91
N TRP A 71 -18.43 -0.79 12.59
CA TRP A 71 -17.85 0.20 13.49
C TRP A 71 -18.58 1.54 13.44
N ARG A 72 -18.41 2.30 14.51
CA ARG A 72 -18.82 3.71 14.62
C ARG A 72 -17.75 4.48 15.34
N GLN A 73 -17.65 5.77 15.06
CA GLN A 73 -16.75 6.69 15.74
C GLN A 73 -17.55 7.74 16.49
N ASP A 74 -17.28 7.88 17.78
CA ASP A 74 -17.77 8.96 18.64
C ASP A 74 -16.60 9.90 18.94
N TYR A 75 -16.87 11.19 18.92
CA TYR A 75 -15.84 12.22 19.00
C TYR A 75 -15.75 12.81 20.42
N ASN A 76 -14.52 13.13 20.84
CA ASN A 76 -14.22 13.87 22.06
C ASN A 76 -14.86 13.25 23.32
N LEU A 77 -14.80 11.92 23.44
CA LEU A 77 -15.26 11.24 24.64
C LEU A 77 -14.25 11.38 25.77
N LYS A 78 -14.77 11.51 27.01
CA LYS A 78 -13.94 11.55 28.21
C LYS A 78 -13.44 10.14 28.55
N ILE A 79 -12.14 10.01 28.65
CA ILE A 79 -11.45 8.76 29.01
C ILE A 79 -10.75 8.99 30.33
N GLU A 80 -10.97 8.12 31.28
CA GLU A 80 -10.41 8.25 32.62
C GLU A 80 -9.62 7.01 33.03
N ASP A 81 -8.52 7.23 33.73
CA ASP A 81 -7.87 6.16 34.48
C ASP A 81 -8.60 5.97 35.83
N PRO A 82 -9.20 4.79 36.07
CA PRO A 82 -9.97 4.55 37.29
C PRO A 82 -9.11 4.55 38.58
N VAL A 83 -7.79 4.41 38.45
CA VAL A 83 -6.85 4.36 39.59
C VAL A 83 -6.28 5.74 39.90
N LEU A 84 -5.82 6.44 38.87
CA LEU A 84 -5.15 7.74 39.02
C LEU A 84 -6.12 8.92 38.98
N GLY A 85 -7.35 8.73 38.51
CA GLY A 85 -8.31 9.80 38.31
C GLY A 85 -7.92 10.79 37.23
N ALA A 86 -6.83 10.48 36.44
CA ALA A 86 -6.44 11.28 35.32
C ALA A 86 -7.43 11.09 34.17
N GLY A 87 -7.70 12.14 33.40
CA GLY A 87 -8.64 12.09 32.28
C GLY A 87 -8.15 12.85 31.07
N ILE A 88 -8.47 12.33 29.89
CA ILE A 88 -8.21 12.94 28.59
C ILE A 88 -9.47 12.92 27.73
N GLU A 89 -9.50 13.70 26.66
CA GLU A 89 -10.50 13.59 25.61
C GLU A 89 -9.90 12.88 24.40
N SER A 90 -10.68 11.94 23.83
CA SER A 90 -10.27 11.17 22.67
C SER A 90 -11.44 10.79 21.79
N ASP A 91 -11.16 10.59 20.52
CA ASP A 91 -12.07 9.91 19.61
C ASP A 91 -12.07 8.41 19.92
N VAL A 92 -13.26 7.82 19.97
CA VAL A 92 -13.43 6.39 20.26
C VAL A 92 -14.12 5.71 19.10
N ILE A 93 -13.50 4.64 18.60
CA ILE A 93 -14.10 3.74 17.62
C ILE A 93 -14.63 2.52 18.36
N TYR A 94 -15.95 2.33 18.33
CA TYR A 94 -16.59 1.12 18.79
C TYR A 94 -16.65 0.11 17.64
N MET A 95 -16.14 -1.08 17.86
CA MET A 95 -16.02 -2.13 16.87
C MET A 95 -16.85 -3.34 17.26
N TRP A 96 -17.59 -3.92 16.32
CA TRP A 96 -18.37 -5.13 16.47
C TRP A 96 -18.02 -6.13 15.39
N GLY A 97 -17.97 -7.43 15.71
CA GLY A 97 -17.64 -8.50 14.76
C GLY A 97 -16.16 -8.88 14.75
N ASP A 98 -15.61 -9.19 13.59
CA ASP A 98 -14.23 -9.66 13.45
C ASP A 98 -13.21 -8.52 13.61
N GLU A 99 -12.03 -8.88 14.11
CA GLU A 99 -10.98 -7.90 14.34
C GLU A 99 -10.39 -7.37 13.02
N LYS A 100 -10.05 -6.07 13.00
CA LYS A 100 -9.28 -5.47 11.93
C LYS A 100 -7.83 -5.23 12.35
N ASP A 101 -6.89 -5.78 11.61
CA ASP A 101 -5.45 -5.61 11.87
C ASP A 101 -5.00 -4.14 11.92
N VAL A 102 -5.63 -3.29 11.11
CA VAL A 102 -5.35 -1.84 11.09
C VAL A 102 -5.68 -1.15 12.41
N LEU A 103 -6.64 -1.67 13.15
CA LEU A 103 -7.08 -1.12 14.44
C LEU A 103 -6.35 -1.76 15.64
N GLY A 104 -5.40 -2.64 15.36
CA GLY A 104 -4.62 -3.38 16.35
C GLY A 104 -5.37 -4.59 16.91
N PRO A 105 -4.63 -5.54 17.51
CA PRO A 105 -5.21 -6.76 18.05
C PRO A 105 -5.98 -6.47 19.34
N LEU A 106 -7.28 -6.69 19.32
CA LEU A 106 -8.17 -6.44 20.47
C LEU A 106 -8.40 -7.69 21.35
N GLY A 107 -8.07 -8.88 20.84
CA GLY A 107 -8.23 -10.13 21.56
C GLY A 107 -9.68 -10.43 21.98
N GLY A 108 -10.66 -9.99 21.18
CA GLY A 108 -12.09 -10.22 21.39
C GLY A 108 -12.73 -9.34 22.47
N LYS A 109 -11.99 -8.84 23.44
CA LYS A 109 -12.49 -7.97 24.53
C LYS A 109 -11.40 -7.04 24.98
N GLY A 110 -11.56 -5.77 24.74
CA GLY A 110 -10.58 -4.82 25.23
C GLY A 110 -10.54 -3.51 24.48
N CYS A 111 -9.42 -2.87 24.64
CA CYS A 111 -9.17 -1.57 24.08
C CYS A 111 -7.78 -1.55 23.42
N ALA A 112 -7.74 -1.06 22.21
CA ALA A 112 -6.49 -0.62 21.58
C ALA A 112 -6.43 0.90 21.65
N MET A 113 -5.29 1.46 22.06
CA MET A 113 -5.12 2.88 22.26
C MET A 113 -3.97 3.41 21.43
N SER A 114 -4.11 4.58 20.81
CA SER A 114 -3.00 5.22 20.11
C SER A 114 -1.89 5.64 21.09
N GLY A 115 -0.63 5.52 20.62
CA GLY A 115 0.56 5.77 21.45
C GLY A 115 0.66 7.20 21.98
N ASP A 116 0.12 8.19 21.27
CA ASP A 116 0.02 9.59 21.71
C ASP A 116 -0.99 9.74 22.86
N LYS A 117 -2.17 9.09 22.78
CA LYS A 117 -3.17 9.11 23.86
C LYS A 117 -2.73 8.32 25.09
N ALA A 118 -2.01 7.22 24.89
CA ALA A 118 -1.37 6.50 25.99
C ALA A 118 -0.37 7.40 26.74
N TYR A 119 0.45 8.14 26.00
CA TYR A 119 1.42 9.08 26.57
C TYR A 119 0.72 10.26 27.26
N GLU A 120 -0.35 10.80 26.67
CA GLU A 120 -1.14 11.90 27.25
C GLU A 120 -1.76 11.50 28.60
N LEU A 121 -2.30 10.26 28.72
CA LEU A 121 -2.97 9.79 29.93
C LEU A 121 -1.98 9.35 31.03
N TRP A 122 -0.87 8.70 30.67
CA TRP A 122 0.05 8.07 31.64
C TRP A 122 1.51 8.51 31.54
N GLY A 123 1.88 9.39 30.62
CA GLY A 123 3.27 9.76 30.39
C GLY A 123 4.15 8.63 29.82
N SER A 124 3.54 7.52 29.39
CA SER A 124 4.23 6.33 28.88
C SER A 124 3.44 5.69 27.75
N ARG A 125 4.15 5.01 26.83
CA ARG A 125 3.53 4.13 25.81
C ARG A 125 3.45 2.68 26.26
N ASP A 126 4.14 2.31 27.34
CA ASP A 126 4.05 0.97 27.94
C ASP A 126 2.86 0.93 28.90
N VAL A 127 1.69 0.66 28.34
CA VAL A 127 0.39 0.73 29.03
C VAL A 127 -0.40 -0.55 28.92
N LEU A 128 0.17 -1.61 28.38
CA LEU A 128 -0.50 -2.90 28.23
C LEU A 128 -1.00 -3.42 29.57
N GLY A 129 -2.24 -3.84 29.60
CA GLY A 129 -2.88 -4.39 30.80
C GLY A 129 -3.47 -3.35 31.78
N LYS A 130 -3.23 -2.04 31.56
CA LYS A 130 -3.90 -0.98 32.34
C LYS A 130 -5.39 -0.92 31.99
N ASN A 131 -6.17 -0.40 32.91
CA ASN A 131 -7.62 -0.21 32.72
C ASN A 131 -7.93 1.25 32.43
N ILE A 132 -8.87 1.47 31.53
CA ILE A 132 -9.46 2.77 31.23
C ILE A 132 -10.97 2.70 31.39
N CYS A 133 -11.58 3.81 31.71
CA CYS A 133 -13.04 3.99 31.68
C CYS A 133 -13.39 4.86 30.47
N VAL A 134 -14.26 4.34 29.60
CA VAL A 134 -14.88 5.05 28.48
C VAL A 134 -16.38 5.06 28.76
N ASP A 135 -16.96 6.22 28.92
CA ASP A 135 -18.42 6.36 29.13
C ASP A 135 -19.00 5.47 30.27
N LYS A 136 -18.25 5.32 31.37
CA LYS A 136 -18.55 4.49 32.54
C LYS A 136 -18.29 2.98 32.38
N ASP A 137 -17.90 2.53 31.20
CA ASP A 137 -17.53 1.16 30.98
C ASP A 137 -16.00 1.01 31.11
N ALA A 138 -15.56 0.00 31.86
CA ALA A 138 -14.14 -0.28 32.05
C ALA A 138 -13.61 -1.22 30.96
N TYR A 139 -12.47 -0.87 30.38
CA TYR A 139 -11.78 -1.65 29.37
C TYR A 139 -10.33 -1.85 29.75
N ARG A 140 -9.78 -3.00 29.40
CA ARG A 140 -8.36 -3.28 29.57
C ARG A 140 -7.62 -2.95 28.27
N VAL A 141 -6.53 -2.23 28.36
CA VAL A 141 -5.65 -1.95 27.21
C VAL A 141 -4.95 -3.24 26.80
N THR A 142 -5.21 -3.70 25.60
CA THR A 142 -4.67 -4.94 25.03
C THR A 142 -3.58 -4.67 23.98
N SER A 143 -3.62 -3.50 23.35
CA SER A 143 -2.59 -3.11 22.37
C SER A 143 -2.41 -1.59 22.29
N VAL A 144 -1.26 -1.19 21.75
CA VAL A 144 -0.96 0.20 21.39
C VAL A 144 -0.92 0.33 19.89
N ILE A 145 -1.65 1.30 19.34
CA ILE A 145 -1.73 1.59 17.91
C ILE A 145 -0.76 2.73 17.60
N ASP A 146 0.20 2.48 16.72
CA ASP A 146 1.16 3.52 16.29
C ASP A 146 0.74 4.21 14.97
N ASN A 147 -0.15 3.58 14.21
CA ASN A 147 -0.46 4.00 12.84
C ASN A 147 -1.51 5.11 12.76
N ILE A 148 -2.46 5.14 13.68
CA ILE A 148 -3.57 6.10 13.70
C ILE A 148 -3.50 6.90 15.00
N PRO A 149 -3.12 8.18 14.95
CA PRO A 149 -3.05 9.01 16.15
C PRO A 149 -4.43 9.45 16.64
N GLY A 150 -4.52 9.77 17.93
CA GLY A 150 -5.67 10.45 18.51
C GLY A 150 -6.89 9.57 18.74
N ILE A 151 -6.79 8.25 18.65
CA ILE A 151 -7.94 7.33 18.77
C ILE A 151 -7.78 6.28 19.85
N ILE A 152 -8.95 5.82 20.30
CA ILE A 152 -9.09 4.62 21.12
C ILE A 152 -10.09 3.71 20.41
N VAL A 153 -9.76 2.44 20.27
CA VAL A 153 -10.63 1.42 19.68
C VAL A 153 -11.11 0.50 20.77
N VAL A 154 -12.41 0.27 20.82
CA VAL A 154 -13.04 -0.55 21.85
C VAL A 154 -13.86 -1.65 21.20
N GLN A 155 -13.68 -2.88 21.67
CA GLN A 155 -14.50 -4.03 21.28
C GLN A 155 -15.13 -4.68 22.52
N LYS A 156 -16.41 -5.00 22.41
CA LYS A 156 -17.18 -5.74 23.40
C LYS A 156 -17.90 -6.92 22.78
N ASP A 157 -18.15 -7.97 23.57
CA ASP A 157 -19.01 -9.07 23.12
C ASP A 157 -20.48 -8.67 23.08
N ASN A 158 -20.91 -7.83 23.99
CA ASN A 158 -22.31 -7.43 24.15
C ASN A 158 -22.45 -5.92 24.20
N TYR A 159 -22.84 -5.34 23.09
CA TYR A 159 -23.28 -3.95 23.06
C TYR A 159 -24.73 -3.82 23.45
N LYS A 160 -25.13 -2.64 23.96
CA LYS A 160 -26.53 -2.32 24.16
C LYS A 160 -27.28 -2.43 22.83
N LYS A 161 -28.50 -2.96 22.85
CA LYS A 161 -29.30 -3.17 21.64
C LYS A 161 -29.62 -1.89 20.87
N ASP A 162 -29.66 -0.75 21.57
CA ASP A 162 -29.88 0.57 20.98
C ASP A 162 -28.62 1.18 20.31
N MET A 163 -27.45 0.55 20.47
CA MET A 163 -26.23 1.01 19.85
C MET A 163 -26.29 0.83 18.35
N LYS A 164 -25.93 1.89 17.61
CA LYS A 164 -26.02 1.94 16.15
C LYS A 164 -24.64 2.07 15.54
N PHE A 165 -24.40 1.33 14.48
CA PHE A 165 -23.16 1.30 13.71
C PHE A 165 -23.38 1.91 12.34
N VAL A 166 -22.45 2.76 11.90
CA VAL A 166 -22.57 3.53 10.65
C VAL A 166 -21.77 2.92 9.51
N SER A 167 -20.88 2.00 9.81
CA SER A 167 -20.05 1.32 8.81
C SER A 167 -20.11 -0.19 9.02
N LEU A 168 -20.13 -0.90 7.89
CA LEU A 168 -19.96 -2.35 7.85
C LEU A 168 -18.92 -2.67 6.78
N ASP A 169 -17.81 -3.22 7.20
CA ASP A 169 -16.70 -3.60 6.34
C ASP A 169 -16.73 -5.11 6.11
N MET A 170 -16.58 -5.51 4.85
CA MET A 170 -16.56 -6.91 4.41
C MET A 170 -15.25 -7.19 3.70
N LYS A 171 -14.57 -8.27 4.09
CA LYS A 171 -13.40 -8.74 3.37
C LYS A 171 -13.85 -9.57 2.16
N LEU A 172 -13.27 -9.29 1.00
CA LEU A 172 -13.56 -10.04 -0.22
C LEU A 172 -12.65 -11.25 -0.33
N GLN A 173 -13.19 -12.32 -0.88
CA GLN A 173 -12.39 -13.47 -1.30
C GLN A 173 -11.66 -13.16 -2.61
N SER A 174 -10.54 -13.84 -2.84
CA SER A 174 -9.76 -13.65 -4.07
C SER A 174 -10.57 -14.02 -5.31
N GLY A 175 -10.79 -13.05 -6.20
CA GLY A 175 -11.52 -13.24 -7.46
C GLY A 175 -13.00 -12.89 -7.44
N GLU A 176 -13.55 -12.48 -6.30
CA GLU A 176 -14.93 -11.95 -6.24
C GLU A 176 -15.03 -10.57 -6.89
N ASP A 177 -16.12 -10.37 -7.65
CA ASP A 177 -16.48 -9.05 -8.18
C ASP A 177 -17.20 -8.26 -7.07
N GLU A 178 -16.61 -7.14 -6.71
CA GLU A 178 -17.07 -6.31 -5.60
C GLU A 178 -18.46 -5.71 -5.81
N SER A 179 -18.80 -5.35 -7.05
CA SER A 179 -20.11 -4.80 -7.36
C SER A 179 -21.19 -5.85 -7.22
N VAL A 180 -20.94 -7.05 -7.73
CA VAL A 180 -21.85 -8.20 -7.59
C VAL A 180 -22.01 -8.57 -6.12
N ARG A 181 -20.91 -8.65 -5.39
CA ARG A 181 -20.94 -8.99 -3.95
C ARG A 181 -21.71 -7.96 -3.12
N THR A 182 -21.53 -6.68 -3.44
CA THR A 182 -22.26 -5.60 -2.78
C THR A 182 -23.76 -5.68 -3.03
N GLU A 183 -24.16 -5.88 -4.30
CA GLU A 183 -25.57 -6.01 -4.69
C GLU A 183 -26.20 -7.24 -4.04
N GLU A 184 -25.55 -8.40 -4.09
CA GLU A 184 -26.03 -9.62 -3.45
C GLU A 184 -26.22 -9.42 -1.95
N PHE A 185 -25.24 -8.80 -1.28
CA PHE A 185 -25.32 -8.51 0.15
C PHE A 185 -26.51 -7.60 0.48
N MET A 186 -26.71 -6.53 -0.28
CA MET A 186 -27.85 -5.60 -0.08
C MET A 186 -29.18 -6.29 -0.32
N LEU A 187 -29.30 -7.13 -1.34
CA LEU A 187 -30.52 -7.88 -1.66
C LEU A 187 -30.83 -8.92 -0.56
N GLN A 188 -29.83 -9.72 -0.17
CA GLN A 188 -30.00 -10.76 0.85
C GLN A 188 -30.44 -10.21 2.21
N ASN A 189 -29.95 -9.02 2.56
CA ASN A 189 -30.22 -8.42 3.86
C ASN A 189 -31.31 -7.34 3.81
N SER A 190 -31.89 -7.05 2.66
CA SER A 190 -32.90 -5.98 2.46
C SER A 190 -32.45 -4.64 3.06
N LYS A 191 -31.15 -4.35 2.93
CA LYS A 191 -30.53 -3.11 3.41
C LYS A 191 -29.95 -2.35 2.22
N THR A 192 -30.05 -1.04 2.25
CA THR A 192 -29.45 -0.16 1.25
C THR A 192 -28.40 0.71 1.94
N ALA A 193 -27.14 0.60 1.48
CA ALA A 193 -26.09 1.48 1.96
C ALA A 193 -26.21 2.85 1.29
N ASP A 194 -25.90 3.90 2.03
CA ASP A 194 -25.88 5.27 1.53
C ASP A 194 -24.71 5.51 0.56
N SER A 195 -23.60 4.83 0.79
CA SER A 195 -22.41 4.83 -0.04
C SER A 195 -21.57 3.59 0.19
N THR A 196 -20.78 3.24 -0.82
CA THR A 196 -19.86 2.11 -0.79
C THR A 196 -18.45 2.61 -1.06
N ILE A 197 -17.49 2.19 -0.25
CA ILE A 197 -16.07 2.45 -0.47
C ILE A 197 -15.40 1.13 -0.84
N ASN A 198 -14.71 1.14 -1.96
CA ASN A 198 -13.95 0.01 -2.42
C ASN A 198 -12.48 0.15 -1.99
N TYR A 199 -12.12 -0.44 -0.85
CA TYR A 199 -10.74 -0.44 -0.36
C TYR A 199 -9.82 -1.34 -1.20
N SER A 200 -10.36 -2.40 -1.80
CA SER A 200 -9.60 -3.32 -2.64
C SER A 200 -9.04 -2.61 -3.88
N ASP A 201 -9.83 -1.72 -4.52
CA ASP A 201 -9.36 -0.90 -5.63
C ASP A 201 -8.28 0.09 -5.23
N LEU A 202 -8.49 0.78 -4.11
CA LEU A 202 -7.49 1.69 -3.57
C LEU A 202 -6.20 0.95 -3.26
N LEU A 203 -6.30 -0.26 -2.70
CA LEU A 203 -5.15 -1.09 -2.38
C LEU A 203 -4.42 -1.55 -3.65
N SER A 204 -5.16 -1.98 -4.68
CA SER A 204 -4.58 -2.35 -5.98
C SER A 204 -3.85 -1.18 -6.63
N LEU A 205 -4.44 0.01 -6.63
CA LEU A 205 -3.79 1.24 -7.12
C LEU A 205 -2.55 1.59 -6.29
N ALA A 206 -2.64 1.52 -4.96
CA ALA A 206 -1.49 1.76 -4.08
C ALA A 206 -0.34 0.79 -4.37
N GLY A 207 -0.65 -0.50 -4.62
CA GLY A 207 0.30 -1.52 -5.02
C GLY A 207 1.01 -1.20 -6.33
N ASN A 208 0.26 -0.73 -7.32
CA ASN A 208 0.81 -0.31 -8.60
C ASN A 208 1.77 0.88 -8.43
N PHE A 209 1.42 1.88 -7.63
CA PHE A 209 2.31 3.01 -7.33
C PHE A 209 3.55 2.60 -6.52
N CYS A 210 3.42 1.65 -5.62
CA CYS A 210 4.55 1.05 -4.91
C CYS A 210 5.51 0.32 -5.88
N GLY A 211 4.99 -0.32 -6.94
CA GLY A 211 5.76 -0.98 -8.00
C GLY A 211 6.38 -0.02 -9.04
N PHE A 212 5.92 1.23 -9.09
CA PHE A 212 6.30 2.21 -10.12
C PHE A 212 7.82 2.46 -10.24
N PRO A 213 8.62 2.53 -9.15
CA PRO A 213 10.07 2.67 -9.24
C PRO A 213 10.74 1.49 -9.96
N ALA A 214 10.31 0.25 -9.69
CA ALA A 214 10.84 -0.93 -10.37
C ALA A 214 10.54 -0.91 -11.88
N LEU A 215 9.31 -0.55 -12.24
CA LEU A 215 8.92 -0.35 -13.64
C LEU A 215 9.76 0.72 -14.31
N THR A 216 9.98 1.85 -13.63
CA THR A 216 10.79 2.97 -14.15
C THR A 216 12.22 2.54 -14.46
N ILE A 217 12.89 1.83 -13.53
CA ILE A 217 14.23 1.29 -13.73
C ILE A 217 14.25 0.32 -14.91
N SER A 218 13.24 -0.55 -14.98
CA SER A 218 13.08 -1.55 -16.04
C SER A 218 12.91 -0.88 -17.41
N ALA A 219 12.06 0.14 -17.51
CA ALA A 219 11.81 0.89 -18.72
C ALA A 219 13.06 1.67 -19.19
N LEU A 220 13.82 2.25 -18.25
CA LEU A 220 15.07 2.95 -18.57
C LEU A 220 16.11 2.01 -19.21
N MET A 221 16.23 0.78 -18.70
CA MET A 221 17.14 -0.21 -19.30
C MET A 221 16.65 -0.68 -20.65
N CYS A 222 15.36 -1.01 -20.79
CA CYS A 222 14.78 -1.35 -22.09
C CYS A 222 15.02 -0.24 -23.13
N GLY A 223 14.73 1.01 -22.76
CA GLY A 223 14.98 2.17 -23.64
C GLY A 223 16.45 2.31 -24.04
N LYS A 224 17.38 2.04 -23.12
CA LYS A 224 18.82 2.06 -23.36
C LYS A 224 19.25 0.99 -24.37
N ILE A 225 18.75 -0.23 -24.21
CA ILE A 225 19.03 -1.35 -25.12
C ILE A 225 18.43 -1.08 -26.50
N LEU A 226 17.15 -0.70 -26.57
CA LEU A 226 16.47 -0.38 -27.83
C LEU A 226 17.13 0.76 -28.58
N TYR A 227 17.58 1.79 -27.89
CA TYR A 227 18.37 2.87 -28.51
C TYR A 227 19.67 2.35 -29.13
N ARG A 228 20.33 1.37 -28.48
CA ARG A 228 21.54 0.73 -29.05
C ARG A 228 21.23 -0.09 -30.30
N VAL A 229 20.14 -0.86 -30.28
CA VAL A 229 19.69 -1.59 -31.48
C VAL A 229 19.41 -0.62 -32.63
N TYR A 230 18.73 0.49 -32.34
CA TYR A 230 18.50 1.53 -33.37
C TYR A 230 19.78 2.10 -33.94
N CYS A 231 20.75 2.48 -33.10
CA CYS A 231 22.06 2.99 -33.57
C CYS A 231 22.82 1.95 -34.42
N CYS A 232 22.86 0.68 -33.99
CA CYS A 232 23.51 -0.39 -34.74
C CYS A 232 22.88 -0.60 -36.12
N ARG A 233 21.52 -0.51 -36.19
CA ARG A 233 20.82 -0.60 -37.47
C ARG A 233 21.14 0.59 -38.40
N LYS A 234 21.19 1.80 -37.84
CA LYS A 234 21.51 3.01 -38.59
C LYS A 234 22.96 3.01 -39.13
N ASP A 235 23.90 2.49 -38.34
CA ASP A 235 25.31 2.41 -38.68
C ASP A 235 25.65 1.17 -39.53
N GLU A 236 24.63 0.45 -40.02
CA GLU A 236 24.74 -0.77 -40.86
C GLU A 236 25.65 -1.86 -40.25
N LYS A 237 25.68 -1.94 -38.93
CA LYS A 237 26.47 -2.94 -38.21
C LYS A 237 25.98 -4.35 -38.50
N GLY A 238 26.90 -5.30 -38.45
CA GLY A 238 26.62 -6.70 -38.77
C GLY A 238 25.45 -7.30 -37.90
N CYS A 239 24.72 -8.24 -38.49
CA CYS A 239 23.59 -8.95 -37.88
C CYS A 239 23.92 -9.54 -36.50
N ARG A 240 25.19 -9.98 -36.29
CA ARG A 240 25.70 -10.54 -35.04
C ARG A 240 25.62 -9.53 -33.88
N THR A 241 25.96 -8.27 -34.11
CA THR A 241 25.91 -7.20 -33.12
C THR A 241 24.47 -6.90 -32.71
N ILE A 242 23.55 -6.83 -33.67
CA ILE A 242 22.13 -6.63 -33.42
C ILE A 242 21.57 -7.81 -32.62
N ALA A 243 21.90 -9.04 -32.98
CA ALA A 243 21.48 -10.26 -32.27
C ALA A 243 21.94 -10.26 -30.79
N SER A 244 23.15 -9.77 -30.48
CA SER A 244 23.64 -9.64 -29.13
C SER A 244 22.81 -8.67 -28.29
N TYR A 245 22.42 -7.51 -28.83
CA TYR A 245 21.55 -6.57 -28.12
C TYR A 245 20.13 -7.10 -27.95
N VAL A 246 19.59 -7.85 -28.89
CA VAL A 246 18.29 -8.54 -28.75
C VAL A 246 18.38 -9.59 -27.65
N PHE A 247 19.47 -10.32 -27.55
CA PHE A 247 19.72 -11.26 -26.45
C PHE A 247 19.78 -10.54 -25.09
N PHE A 248 20.44 -9.39 -24.98
CA PHE A 248 20.43 -8.59 -23.75
C PHE A 248 19.03 -8.11 -23.40
N LEU A 249 18.22 -7.69 -24.37
CA LEU A 249 16.87 -7.26 -24.16
C LEU A 249 15.99 -8.40 -23.62
N SER A 250 16.06 -9.59 -24.25
CA SER A 250 15.29 -10.76 -23.80
C SER A 250 15.69 -11.20 -22.39
N SER A 251 17.01 -11.22 -22.11
CA SER A 251 17.52 -11.54 -20.77
C SER A 251 17.02 -10.54 -19.72
N TRP A 252 17.01 -9.24 -20.04
CA TRP A 252 16.49 -8.21 -19.16
C TRP A 252 14.99 -8.40 -18.89
N ILE A 253 14.21 -8.67 -19.91
CA ILE A 253 12.76 -8.94 -19.77
C ILE A 253 12.52 -10.16 -18.86
N CYS A 254 13.30 -11.24 -19.01
CA CYS A 254 13.22 -12.40 -18.14
C CYS A 254 13.50 -12.04 -16.66
N ILE A 255 14.51 -11.20 -16.41
CA ILE A 255 14.81 -10.71 -15.05
C ILE A 255 13.67 -9.87 -14.51
N CYS A 256 13.10 -8.99 -15.31
CA CYS A 256 11.95 -8.18 -14.92
C CYS A 256 10.72 -9.06 -14.56
N ILE A 257 10.45 -10.09 -15.33
CA ILE A 257 9.38 -11.07 -15.04
C ILE A 257 9.69 -11.80 -13.73
N TYR A 258 10.90 -12.34 -13.59
CA TYR A 258 11.30 -13.09 -12.38
C TYR A 258 11.24 -12.23 -11.11
N SER A 259 11.68 -10.98 -11.18
CA SER A 259 11.65 -10.05 -10.03
C SER A 259 10.23 -9.60 -9.65
N GLY A 260 9.25 -9.81 -10.53
CA GLY A 260 7.89 -9.32 -10.34
C GLY A 260 7.74 -7.82 -10.59
N SER A 261 8.74 -7.17 -11.20
CA SER A 261 8.73 -5.72 -11.43
C SER A 261 7.76 -5.28 -12.54
N ILE A 262 7.31 -6.20 -13.37
CA ILE A 262 6.36 -5.95 -14.48
C ILE A 262 4.92 -6.27 -14.07
N PHE A 263 4.71 -6.93 -12.93
CA PHE A 263 3.36 -7.27 -12.50
C PHE A 263 2.64 -6.04 -11.94
N PHE A 264 1.86 -5.42 -12.81
CA PHE A 264 0.71 -4.63 -12.40
C PHE A 264 -0.41 -5.62 -12.07
N GLU A 265 -0.93 -5.53 -10.87
CA GLU A 265 -2.21 -6.15 -10.57
C GLU A 265 -3.29 -5.31 -11.25
N ILE A 266 -3.62 -5.69 -12.47
CA ILE A 266 -4.76 -5.12 -13.17
C ILE A 266 -5.94 -6.03 -12.81
N PRO A 267 -6.88 -5.59 -11.97
CA PRO A 267 -8.10 -6.34 -11.70
C PRO A 267 -8.77 -6.71 -13.02
N ALA A 268 -9.36 -7.90 -13.11
CA ALA A 268 -9.97 -8.41 -14.36
C ALA A 268 -10.98 -7.43 -14.97
N ARG A 269 -11.68 -6.65 -14.14
CA ARG A 269 -12.65 -5.61 -14.55
C ARG A 269 -12.01 -4.42 -15.29
N PHE A 270 -10.70 -4.22 -15.24
CA PHE A 270 -9.99 -3.20 -16.02
C PHE A 270 -9.58 -3.67 -17.40
N ILE A 271 -9.83 -4.95 -17.71
CA ILE A 271 -9.49 -5.56 -18.99
C ILE A 271 -10.74 -5.58 -19.86
N PRO A 272 -10.83 -4.75 -20.91
CA PRO A 272 -11.97 -4.76 -21.80
C PRO A 272 -12.01 -6.05 -22.61
N THR A 273 -13.20 -6.52 -22.95
CA THR A 273 -13.38 -7.63 -23.90
C THR A 273 -12.83 -7.29 -25.29
N LYS A 274 -12.85 -6.01 -25.64
CA LYS A 274 -12.22 -5.47 -26.86
C LYS A 274 -11.45 -4.20 -26.51
N TRP A 275 -10.17 -4.14 -26.86
CA TRP A 275 -9.30 -2.98 -26.60
C TRP A 275 -9.74 -1.69 -27.33
N SER A 276 -10.50 -1.81 -28.40
CA SER A 276 -11.09 -0.70 -29.15
C SER A 276 -12.41 -0.18 -28.59
N ASP A 277 -12.86 -0.69 -27.44
CA ASP A 277 -14.08 -0.24 -26.78
C ASP A 277 -13.80 1.04 -25.97
N PHE A 278 -14.00 2.18 -26.62
CA PHE A 278 -13.78 3.48 -25.99
C PHE A 278 -14.84 3.80 -24.92
N ASP A 279 -16.06 3.28 -25.07
CA ASP A 279 -17.13 3.48 -24.08
C ASP A 279 -16.78 2.79 -22.76
N PHE A 280 -16.17 1.60 -22.82
CA PHE A 280 -15.64 0.91 -21.65
C PHE A 280 -14.61 1.77 -20.90
N TRP A 281 -13.64 2.34 -21.61
CA TRP A 281 -12.60 3.15 -21.01
C TRP A 281 -13.15 4.44 -20.40
N PHE A 282 -14.11 5.06 -21.06
CA PHE A 282 -14.75 6.26 -20.55
C PHE A 282 -15.59 5.97 -19.30
N ALA A 283 -16.36 4.88 -19.31
CA ALA A 283 -17.16 4.43 -18.17
C ALA A 283 -16.25 4.08 -16.96
N LEU A 284 -15.12 3.41 -17.21
CA LEU A 284 -14.14 3.07 -16.21
C LEU A 284 -13.53 4.33 -15.56
N PHE A 285 -13.10 5.29 -16.39
CA PHE A 285 -12.56 6.56 -15.90
C PHE A 285 -13.57 7.35 -15.08
N LYS A 286 -14.83 7.40 -15.56
CA LYS A 286 -15.93 8.09 -14.87
C LYS A 286 -16.20 7.45 -13.50
N ARG A 287 -16.26 6.12 -13.42
CA ARG A 287 -16.45 5.38 -12.16
C ARG A 287 -15.35 5.71 -11.16
N HIS A 288 -14.07 5.67 -11.56
CA HIS A 288 -12.97 6.03 -10.67
C HIS A 288 -12.97 7.48 -10.23
N ALA A 289 -13.37 8.39 -11.11
CA ALA A 289 -13.54 9.79 -10.74
C ALA A 289 -14.68 9.99 -9.74
N GLU A 290 -15.76 9.23 -9.86
CA GLU A 290 -16.88 9.21 -8.91
C GLU A 290 -16.46 8.62 -7.56
N ASP A 291 -15.71 7.50 -7.55
CA ASP A 291 -15.16 6.89 -6.33
C ASP A 291 -14.21 7.83 -5.59
N LEU A 292 -13.30 8.48 -6.31
CA LEU A 292 -12.39 9.47 -5.74
C LEU A 292 -13.13 10.70 -5.21
N ASN A 293 -14.17 11.17 -5.89
CA ASN A 293 -15.01 12.24 -5.41
C ASN A 293 -15.84 11.80 -4.19
N GLY A 294 -16.35 10.58 -4.19
CA GLY A 294 -16.99 9.97 -3.02
C GLY A 294 -16.10 10.00 -1.80
N LEU A 295 -14.84 9.53 -1.93
CA LEU A 295 -13.83 9.59 -0.87
C LEU A 295 -13.52 11.03 -0.39
N ARG A 296 -13.60 12.01 -1.30
CA ARG A 296 -13.38 13.43 -0.95
C ARG A 296 -14.55 14.03 -0.18
N MET A 297 -15.78 13.62 -0.50
CA MET A 297 -17.01 14.14 0.09
C MET A 297 -17.42 13.44 1.38
N MET A 298 -16.83 12.30 1.69
CA MET A 298 -17.13 11.54 2.90
C MET A 298 -16.75 12.26 4.17
N ARG A 299 -17.56 12.03 5.21
CA ARG A 299 -17.24 12.38 6.59
C ARG A 299 -15.89 11.74 6.93
N THR A 300 -14.92 12.53 7.34
CA THR A 300 -13.56 12.08 7.62
C THR A 300 -13.49 11.38 8.96
N TYR A 301 -13.84 10.10 8.98
CA TYR A 301 -13.51 9.23 10.12
C TYR A 301 -12.01 9.04 10.24
N ALA A 302 -11.52 8.77 11.43
CA ALA A 302 -10.08 8.58 11.68
C ALA A 302 -9.49 7.46 10.81
N LEU A 303 -10.23 6.34 10.66
CA LEU A 303 -9.84 5.23 9.81
C LEU A 303 -9.75 5.63 8.33
N ASP A 304 -10.77 6.32 7.81
CA ASP A 304 -10.80 6.78 6.42
C ASP A 304 -9.67 7.79 6.15
N SER A 305 -9.43 8.69 7.10
CA SER A 305 -8.31 9.65 7.03
C SER A 305 -6.96 8.95 6.99
N TYR A 306 -6.78 7.91 7.81
CA TYR A 306 -5.57 7.10 7.81
C TYR A 306 -5.34 6.42 6.45
N ILE A 307 -6.36 5.75 5.91
CA ILE A 307 -6.29 5.06 4.62
C ILE A 307 -5.96 6.06 3.50
N LYS A 308 -6.67 7.18 3.46
CA LYS A 308 -6.43 8.25 2.49
C LYS A 308 -5.03 8.81 2.56
N ASN A 309 -4.54 9.14 3.77
CA ASN A 309 -3.20 9.68 3.96
C ASN A 309 -2.11 8.66 3.58
N ALA A 310 -2.31 7.39 3.94
CA ALA A 310 -1.41 6.32 3.56
C ALA A 310 -1.36 6.12 2.04
N PHE A 311 -2.50 6.18 1.35
CA PHE A 311 -2.58 6.12 -0.11
C PHE A 311 -1.83 7.29 -0.77
N ILE A 312 -2.08 8.53 -0.32
CA ILE A 312 -1.38 9.73 -0.83
C ILE A 312 0.13 9.61 -0.60
N TYR A 313 0.55 9.12 0.57
CA TYR A 313 1.96 8.92 0.88
C TYR A 313 2.62 7.90 -0.07
N ILE A 314 1.98 6.74 -0.31
CA ILE A 314 2.48 5.71 -1.22
C ILE A 314 2.61 6.26 -2.63
N LEU A 315 1.60 6.97 -3.12
CA LEU A 315 1.59 7.60 -4.43
C LEU A 315 2.74 8.63 -4.56
N ALA A 316 2.85 9.55 -3.60
CA ALA A 316 3.89 10.57 -3.61
C ALA A 316 5.29 9.94 -3.56
N CYS A 317 5.52 8.99 -2.65
CA CYS A 317 6.80 8.30 -2.52
C CYS A 317 7.15 7.47 -3.75
N GLY A 318 6.20 6.78 -4.37
CA GLY A 318 6.41 6.02 -5.61
C GLY A 318 6.82 6.92 -6.78
N LEU A 319 6.13 8.04 -6.97
CA LEU A 319 6.44 9.01 -8.04
C LEU A 319 7.78 9.71 -7.80
N LEU A 320 8.02 10.21 -6.58
CA LEU A 320 9.28 10.89 -6.24
C LEU A 320 10.48 9.94 -6.33
N SER A 321 10.35 8.70 -5.86
CA SER A 321 11.36 7.66 -6.01
C SER A 321 11.69 7.41 -7.48
N SER A 322 10.67 7.28 -8.32
CA SER A 322 10.86 7.11 -9.77
C SER A 322 11.59 8.28 -10.41
N ALA A 323 11.23 9.52 -10.03
CA ALA A 323 11.93 10.72 -10.49
C ALA A 323 13.42 10.73 -10.06
N CYS A 324 13.71 10.35 -8.81
CA CYS A 324 15.08 10.20 -8.32
C CYS A 324 15.87 9.19 -9.16
N PHE A 325 15.31 8.02 -9.46
CA PHE A 325 15.96 7.01 -10.31
C PHE A 325 16.16 7.48 -11.75
N ILE A 326 15.16 8.15 -12.35
CA ILE A 326 15.30 8.72 -13.70
C ILE A 326 16.50 9.65 -13.76
N VAL A 327 16.63 10.56 -12.80
CA VAL A 327 17.74 11.52 -12.78
C VAL A 327 19.06 10.82 -12.45
N ALA A 328 19.10 9.97 -11.42
CA ALA A 328 20.30 9.26 -11.02
C ALA A 328 20.88 8.38 -12.15
N LEU A 329 20.04 7.51 -12.71
CA LEU A 329 20.49 6.51 -13.69
C LEU A 329 20.86 7.10 -15.06
N ARG A 330 20.37 8.30 -15.39
CA ARG A 330 20.84 9.05 -16.55
C ARG A 330 22.27 9.57 -16.40
N HIS A 331 22.70 9.85 -15.16
CA HIS A 331 24.03 10.38 -14.88
C HIS A 331 25.07 9.30 -14.61
N VAL A 332 24.65 8.10 -14.22
CA VAL A 332 25.56 6.97 -14.00
C VAL A 332 26.02 6.43 -15.35
N LYS A 333 27.35 6.38 -15.53
CA LYS A 333 28.00 5.74 -16.68
C LYS A 333 29.09 4.80 -16.16
N ASN A 334 28.79 3.51 -16.17
CA ASN A 334 29.70 2.45 -15.73
C ASN A 334 30.70 2.07 -16.87
N GLU A 335 31.59 3.00 -17.19
CA GLU A 335 32.60 2.81 -18.28
C GLU A 335 33.81 2.00 -17.80
N SER A 336 34.00 1.77 -16.53
CA SER A 336 35.12 1.00 -15.96
C SER A 336 34.67 0.04 -14.89
N MET A 337 35.33 -1.12 -14.78
CA MET A 337 35.05 -2.15 -13.77
C MET A 337 35.17 -1.61 -12.34
N ASN A 338 36.16 -0.77 -12.06
CA ASN A 338 36.32 -0.18 -10.73
C ASN A 338 35.13 0.71 -10.32
N LYS A 339 34.59 1.48 -11.27
CA LYS A 339 33.39 2.29 -11.02
C LYS A 339 32.17 1.41 -10.79
N PHE A 340 32.00 0.37 -11.58
CA PHE A 340 30.92 -0.60 -11.40
C PHE A 340 30.96 -1.22 -10.00
N ILE A 341 32.13 -1.72 -9.55
CA ILE A 341 32.28 -2.31 -8.22
C ILE A 341 31.90 -1.31 -7.13
N VAL A 342 32.37 -0.06 -7.22
CA VAL A 342 32.04 0.99 -6.24
C VAL A 342 30.53 1.26 -6.21
N PHE A 343 29.90 1.45 -7.36
CA PHE A 343 28.46 1.72 -7.42
C PHE A 343 27.64 0.54 -6.89
N GLU A 344 28.00 -0.69 -7.27
CA GLU A 344 27.31 -1.90 -6.81
C GLU A 344 27.43 -2.08 -5.30
N THR A 345 28.64 -1.97 -4.75
CA THR A 345 28.88 -2.11 -3.33
C THR A 345 28.14 -1.03 -2.52
N VAL A 346 28.24 0.24 -2.93
CA VAL A 346 27.57 1.34 -2.24
C VAL A 346 26.06 1.18 -2.33
N SER A 347 25.51 0.80 -3.50
CA SER A 347 24.08 0.54 -3.67
C SER A 347 23.61 -0.61 -2.78
N ALA A 348 24.35 -1.72 -2.70
CA ALA A 348 24.00 -2.86 -1.86
C ALA A 348 23.97 -2.48 -0.36
N VAL A 349 24.96 -1.68 0.11
CA VAL A 349 24.99 -1.18 1.49
C VAL A 349 23.81 -0.25 1.76
N ILE A 350 23.51 0.66 0.85
CA ILE A 350 22.36 1.58 0.96
C ILE A 350 21.05 0.77 1.04
N MET A 351 20.87 -0.20 0.17
CA MET A 351 19.69 -1.06 0.13
C MET A 351 19.53 -1.84 1.43
N PHE A 352 20.62 -2.40 1.95
CA PHE A 352 20.63 -3.12 3.22
C PHE A 352 20.23 -2.20 4.37
N CYS A 353 20.88 -1.03 4.51
CA CYS A 353 20.57 -0.07 5.56
C CYS A 353 19.12 0.43 5.49
N ALA A 354 18.62 0.74 4.29
CA ALA A 354 17.24 1.18 4.10
C ALA A 354 16.23 0.08 4.45
N THR A 355 16.51 -1.18 4.09
CA THR A 355 15.65 -2.32 4.41
C THR A 355 15.58 -2.56 5.92
N VAL A 356 16.73 -2.49 6.61
CA VAL A 356 16.79 -2.63 8.07
C VAL A 356 16.07 -1.48 8.75
N ALA A 357 16.33 -0.24 8.35
CA ALA A 357 15.70 0.96 8.92
C ALA A 357 14.17 0.97 8.73
N ALA A 358 13.68 0.45 7.62
CA ALA A 358 12.25 0.33 7.34
C ALA A 358 11.57 -0.84 8.06
N GLY A 359 12.31 -1.69 8.78
CA GLY A 359 11.76 -2.90 9.41
C GLY A 359 11.12 -3.86 8.42
N ALA A 360 11.52 -3.79 7.15
CA ALA A 360 10.87 -4.52 6.06
C ALA A 360 11.16 -6.02 6.17
N GLN A 361 10.15 -6.79 6.50
CA GLN A 361 10.18 -8.24 6.35
C GLN A 361 10.06 -8.61 4.86
N TYR A 362 10.58 -9.78 4.51
CA TYR A 362 10.60 -10.29 3.14
C TYR A 362 9.19 -10.34 2.54
N GLY A 363 8.92 -9.50 1.56
CA GLY A 363 7.68 -9.44 0.80
C GLY A 363 7.96 -9.34 -0.71
N ARG A 364 6.89 -9.35 -1.54
CA ARG A 364 6.98 -9.29 -3.01
C ARG A 364 7.79 -8.08 -3.51
N TYR A 365 7.57 -6.91 -2.90
CA TYR A 365 8.27 -5.69 -3.29
C TYR A 365 9.74 -5.68 -2.88
N THR A 366 10.10 -6.34 -1.76
CA THR A 366 11.49 -6.48 -1.33
C THR A 366 12.32 -7.26 -2.36
N ARG A 367 11.73 -8.28 -3.00
CA ARG A 367 12.40 -9.03 -4.08
C ARG A 367 12.74 -8.13 -5.26
N SER A 368 11.80 -7.27 -5.70
CA SER A 368 12.04 -6.33 -6.79
C SER A 368 13.19 -5.36 -6.47
N TYR A 369 13.28 -4.86 -5.24
CA TYR A 369 14.37 -3.97 -4.81
C TYR A 369 15.73 -4.63 -4.99
N TRP A 370 15.89 -5.83 -4.43
CA TRP A 370 17.16 -6.53 -4.39
C TRP A 370 17.64 -7.05 -5.74
N ILE A 371 16.76 -7.15 -6.73
CA ILE A 371 17.11 -7.68 -8.04
C ILE A 371 17.27 -6.57 -9.08
N ILE A 372 16.31 -5.67 -9.19
CA ILE A 372 16.21 -4.75 -10.33
C ILE A 372 17.35 -3.73 -10.36
N LEU A 373 17.65 -3.11 -9.24
CA LEU A 373 18.67 -2.05 -9.20
C LEU A 373 20.10 -2.60 -9.39
N PRO A 374 20.55 -3.66 -8.67
CA PRO A 374 21.83 -4.28 -8.94
C PRO A 374 21.96 -4.79 -10.38
N MET A 375 20.94 -5.49 -10.88
CA MET A 375 20.97 -5.99 -12.26
C MET A 375 20.99 -4.87 -13.30
N TYR A 376 20.39 -3.71 -13.00
CA TYR A 376 20.54 -2.53 -13.86
C TYR A 376 22.02 -2.12 -14.01
N PHE A 377 22.79 -2.07 -12.94
CA PHE A 377 24.20 -1.70 -13.00
C PHE A 377 25.05 -2.76 -13.70
N VAL A 378 24.74 -4.05 -13.50
CA VAL A 378 25.41 -5.14 -14.24
C VAL A 378 25.18 -4.99 -15.75
N PHE A 379 23.92 -4.82 -16.18
CA PHE A 379 23.60 -4.66 -17.60
C PHE A 379 24.17 -3.38 -18.17
N ASP A 380 24.16 -2.27 -17.42
CA ASP A 380 24.77 -1.01 -17.88
C ASP A 380 26.28 -1.17 -18.11
N CYS A 381 26.97 -1.87 -17.21
CA CYS A 381 28.40 -2.17 -17.34
C CYS A 381 28.66 -3.07 -18.56
N VAL A 382 27.93 -4.16 -18.72
CA VAL A 382 28.09 -5.10 -19.85
C VAL A 382 27.85 -4.40 -21.18
N ILE A 383 26.76 -3.65 -21.31
CA ILE A 383 26.43 -2.93 -22.56
C ILE A 383 27.48 -1.85 -22.88
N SER A 384 27.99 -1.16 -21.84
CA SER A 384 29.03 -0.14 -22.05
C SER A 384 30.35 -0.72 -22.50
N ASN A 385 30.77 -1.85 -21.93
CA ASN A 385 32.00 -2.56 -22.34
C ASN A 385 31.87 -3.24 -23.71
N PHE A 386 30.69 -3.80 -24.02
CA PHE A 386 30.43 -4.37 -25.35
C PHE A 386 30.55 -3.32 -26.44
N LYS A 387 30.12 -2.08 -26.19
CA LYS A 387 30.32 -0.95 -27.14
C LYS A 387 31.79 -0.58 -27.35
N LEU A 388 32.63 -0.70 -26.33
CA LEU A 388 34.06 -0.44 -26.47
C LEU A 388 34.71 -1.49 -27.38
N TYR A 389 34.33 -2.75 -27.20
CA TYR A 389 34.81 -3.87 -28.05
C TYR A 389 34.41 -3.75 -29.53
N GLU A 390 33.23 -3.18 -29.82
CA GLU A 390 32.78 -2.92 -31.19
C GLU A 390 33.57 -1.80 -31.92
N ARG A 391 34.28 -0.97 -31.17
CA ARG A 391 35.08 0.15 -31.73
C ARG A 391 36.55 -0.22 -32.00
N THR A 392 37.02 -1.31 -31.39
CA THR A 392 38.36 -1.90 -31.66
C THR A 392 38.26 -2.94 -32.74
#